data_8b88223b52b1c6c379c334accd93ce65
#
_entry.id   8b88223b52b1c6c379c334accd93ce65
#
_cell.length_a   1.000
_cell.length_b   1.000
_cell.length_c   1.000
_cell.angle_alpha   90.00
_cell.angle_beta   90.00
_cell.angle_gamma   90.00
#
_symmetry.space_group_name_H-M   'P 1'
#
loop_
_entity.id
_entity.type
_entity.pdbx_description
1 polymer ?
#
loop_
_entity_poly.entity_id
_entity_poly.type
_entity_poly.pdbx_seq_one_letter_code
_entity_poly.pdbx_strand_id
1 'polypeptide(L)'
;MKRNPVMTILTVACIFSVIALTIAYAALKTSLTIEGTAKVDGKWQVEFENLSSPTITGILPGDIKEAKLSATMFNLIVELGKPRDSVIYTFDVVNKGNIDAKISSITTPDKETLENNDLSYSFTYFDKTDANGNIIETPIVVGDTLMVGEKRKLKLSIKYNEIDSLNQPNPIQLNLDSSIVYGQI
;
A
#
# COMPACT_ATOMS: atom_id res chain seq x y z
N MET A 1 -38.72 -61.64 52.19
CA MET A 1 -37.68 -61.60 51.10
C MET A 1 -36.36 -61.15 51.70
N LYS A 2 -35.36 -62.03 51.91
CA LYS A 2 -34.00 -61.62 52.34
C LYS A 2 -33.29 -61.01 51.19
N ARG A 3 -33.09 -59.67 51.21
CA ARG A 3 -32.29 -58.96 50.25
C ARG A 3 -30.84 -59.47 50.35
N ASN A 4 -30.30 -59.94 49.23
CA ASN A 4 -28.96 -60.47 49.16
C ASN A 4 -27.98 -59.27 49.34
N PRO A 5 -27.18 -59.22 50.44
CA PRO A 5 -26.36 -58.04 50.75
C PRO A 5 -25.34 -57.74 49.63
N VAL A 6 -24.89 -58.77 48.91
CA VAL A 6 -23.95 -58.62 47.80
C VAL A 6 -24.59 -57.85 46.66
N MET A 7 -25.87 -58.13 46.35
CA MET A 7 -26.58 -57.42 45.29
C MET A 7 -26.80 -55.93 45.61
N THR A 8 -27.03 -55.60 46.89
CA THR A 8 -27.19 -54.21 47.35
C THR A 8 -25.87 -53.45 47.27
N ILE A 9 -24.76 -54.07 47.62
CA ILE A 9 -23.42 -53.47 47.53
C ILE A 9 -23.06 -53.22 46.06
N LEU A 10 -23.33 -54.18 45.15
CA LEU A 10 -23.07 -54.01 43.71
C LEU A 10 -23.88 -52.90 43.09
N THR A 11 -25.16 -52.76 43.48
CA THR A 11 -26.02 -51.67 42.97
C THR A 11 -25.53 -50.30 43.42
N VAL A 12 -25.12 -50.18 44.67
CA VAL A 12 -24.56 -48.95 45.24
C VAL A 12 -23.23 -48.57 44.53
N ALA A 13 -22.37 -49.56 44.31
CA ALA A 13 -21.10 -49.34 43.59
C ALA A 13 -21.32 -48.86 42.13
N CYS A 14 -22.30 -49.42 41.45
CA CYS A 14 -22.66 -48.99 40.08
C CYS A 14 -23.17 -47.51 40.07
N ILE A 15 -24.01 -47.13 41.05
CA ILE A 15 -24.51 -45.73 41.15
C ILE A 15 -23.36 -44.77 41.37
N PHE A 16 -22.43 -45.08 42.29
CA PHE A 16 -21.25 -44.24 42.50
C PHE A 16 -20.37 -44.11 41.31
N SER A 17 -20.18 -45.18 40.55
CA SER A 17 -19.38 -45.18 39.29
C SER A 17 -20.01 -44.26 38.25
N VAL A 18 -21.33 -44.30 38.06
CA VAL A 18 -22.01 -43.38 37.11
C VAL A 18 -21.91 -41.92 37.52
N ILE A 19 -22.06 -41.64 38.84
CA ILE A 19 -21.92 -40.28 39.34
C ILE A 19 -20.48 -39.78 39.13
N ALA A 20 -19.47 -40.58 39.41
CA ALA A 20 -18.07 -40.21 39.21
C ALA A 20 -17.73 -39.94 37.74
N LEU A 21 -18.25 -40.78 36.82
CA LEU A 21 -18.09 -40.57 35.38
C LEU A 21 -18.78 -39.29 34.92
N THR A 22 -19.95 -39.01 35.43
CA THR A 22 -20.69 -37.79 35.08
C THR A 22 -19.96 -36.52 35.52
N ILE A 23 -19.38 -36.51 36.71
CA ILE A 23 -18.59 -35.41 37.23
C ILE A 23 -17.29 -35.24 36.42
N ALA A 24 -16.59 -36.35 36.11
CA ALA A 24 -15.38 -36.33 35.30
C ALA A 24 -15.68 -35.80 33.89
N TYR A 25 -16.79 -36.20 33.27
CA TYR A 25 -17.20 -35.71 31.97
C TYR A 25 -17.58 -34.22 31.96
N ALA A 26 -18.29 -33.76 33.02
CA ALA A 26 -18.61 -32.36 33.20
C ALA A 26 -17.36 -31.51 33.39
N ALA A 27 -16.40 -31.96 34.20
CA ALA A 27 -15.11 -31.30 34.41
C ALA A 27 -14.28 -31.23 33.11
N LEU A 28 -14.31 -32.28 32.28
CA LEU A 28 -13.62 -32.31 31.01
C LEU A 28 -14.24 -31.34 29.97
N LYS A 29 -15.58 -31.18 30.03
CA LYS A 29 -16.29 -30.26 29.13
C LYS A 29 -16.09 -28.79 29.50
N THR A 30 -15.82 -28.48 30.76
CA THR A 30 -15.68 -27.09 31.23
C THR A 30 -14.29 -26.49 31.03
N SER A 31 -13.30 -27.28 30.61
CA SER A 31 -11.90 -26.81 30.52
C SER A 31 -11.42 -26.47 29.11
N LEU A 32 -12.29 -26.41 28.10
CA LEU A 32 -11.89 -25.99 26.74
C LEU A 32 -12.58 -24.71 26.31
N THR A 33 -12.63 -23.70 27.16
CA THR A 33 -12.80 -22.32 26.69
C THR A 33 -11.40 -21.81 26.40
N ILE A 34 -10.96 -21.92 25.17
CA ILE A 34 -9.77 -21.21 24.68
C ILE A 34 -10.21 -19.76 24.56
N GLU A 35 -10.03 -18.98 25.62
CA GLU A 35 -10.03 -17.51 25.52
C GLU A 35 -8.71 -17.07 24.84
N GLY A 36 -8.60 -17.40 23.59
CA GLY A 36 -7.63 -16.78 22.71
C GLY A 36 -8.19 -15.45 22.26
N THR A 37 -8.00 -14.38 22.99
CA THR A 37 -8.06 -13.03 22.41
C THR A 37 -6.85 -12.91 21.49
N ALA A 38 -7.02 -13.33 20.24
CA ALA A 38 -6.07 -12.98 19.19
C ALA A 38 -6.21 -11.47 18.97
N LYS A 39 -5.42 -10.67 19.67
CA LYS A 39 -5.26 -9.26 19.36
C LYS A 39 -4.43 -9.19 18.09
N VAL A 40 -5.10 -9.11 16.95
CA VAL A 40 -4.46 -8.78 15.71
C VAL A 40 -4.17 -7.29 15.77
N ASP A 41 -2.95 -6.92 16.16
CA ASP A 41 -2.48 -5.56 16.00
C ASP A 41 -2.30 -5.31 14.51
N GLY A 42 -3.31 -4.71 13.88
CA GLY A 42 -3.25 -4.28 12.50
C GLY A 42 -2.15 -3.23 12.34
N LYS A 43 -1.02 -3.61 11.74
CA LYS A 43 0.04 -2.66 11.36
C LYS A 43 -0.19 -2.26 9.91
N TRP A 44 -0.59 -1.03 9.72
CA TRP A 44 -0.68 -0.40 8.42
C TRP A 44 0.64 0.30 8.10
N GLN A 45 1.27 -0.03 6.97
CA GLN A 45 2.54 0.57 6.56
C GLN A 45 2.69 0.48 5.04
N VAL A 46 2.44 1.58 4.35
CA VAL A 46 2.71 1.73 2.92
C VAL A 46 3.79 2.79 2.73
N GLU A 47 4.77 2.48 1.91
CA GLU A 47 5.94 3.34 1.71
C GLU A 47 6.37 3.38 0.25
N PHE A 48 6.90 4.53 -0.18
CA PHE A 48 7.65 4.66 -1.41
C PHE A 48 9.11 4.30 -1.16
N GLU A 49 9.71 3.54 -2.07
CA GLU A 49 11.11 3.12 -1.98
C GLU A 49 11.76 3.00 -3.38
N ASN A 50 13.07 2.78 -3.41
CA ASN A 50 13.81 2.50 -4.63
C ASN A 50 13.70 3.59 -5.70
N LEU A 51 13.87 4.86 -5.31
CA LEU A 51 13.93 5.97 -6.27
C LEU A 51 15.04 5.72 -7.29
N SER A 52 14.68 5.68 -8.58
CA SER A 52 15.66 5.54 -9.66
C SER A 52 16.51 6.80 -9.84
N SER A 53 17.62 6.66 -10.53
CA SER A 53 18.23 7.83 -11.17
C SER A 53 17.27 8.44 -12.18
N PRO A 54 17.25 9.77 -12.34
CA PRO A 54 16.35 10.42 -13.30
C PRO A 54 16.71 10.08 -14.73
N THR A 55 15.71 9.87 -15.56
CA THR A 55 15.87 9.96 -17.02
C THR A 55 15.57 11.39 -17.41
N ILE A 56 16.57 12.08 -17.98
CA ILE A 56 16.50 13.51 -18.31
C ILE A 56 16.62 13.72 -19.81
N THR A 57 15.93 14.73 -20.31
CA THR A 57 16.06 15.20 -21.70
C THR A 57 16.15 16.71 -21.67
N GLY A 58 17.13 17.29 -22.34
CA GLY A 58 17.31 18.73 -22.52
C GLY A 58 17.86 19.50 -21.31
N ILE A 59 17.77 18.94 -20.09
CA ILE A 59 18.31 19.53 -18.85
C ILE A 59 19.60 18.86 -18.42
N LEU A 60 20.32 19.48 -17.50
CA LEU A 60 21.51 18.92 -16.85
C LEU A 60 21.15 18.32 -15.49
N PRO A 61 21.93 17.36 -14.96
CA PRO A 61 21.69 16.84 -13.61
C PRO A 61 21.67 17.93 -12.52
N GLY A 62 22.42 19.04 -12.71
CA GLY A 62 22.44 20.17 -11.78
C GLY A 62 21.17 21.04 -11.78
N ASP A 63 20.29 20.87 -12.77
CA ASP A 63 19.00 21.56 -12.83
C ASP A 63 17.95 20.89 -11.93
N ILE A 64 18.22 19.65 -11.49
CA ILE A 64 17.45 18.98 -10.46
C ILE A 64 18.03 19.39 -9.10
N LYS A 65 17.30 20.21 -8.37
CA LYS A 65 17.75 20.74 -7.07
C LYS A 65 17.40 19.80 -5.93
N GLU A 66 16.27 19.11 -6.02
CA GLU A 66 15.82 18.12 -5.05
C GLU A 66 14.99 17.04 -5.74
N ALA A 67 15.20 15.78 -5.33
CA ALA A 67 14.32 14.65 -5.65
C ALA A 67 14.33 13.69 -4.46
N LYS A 68 13.23 13.63 -3.72
CA LYS A 68 13.19 12.91 -2.44
C LYS A 68 11.86 12.16 -2.25
N LEU A 69 11.98 10.92 -1.79
CA LEU A 69 10.86 10.15 -1.26
C LEU A 69 10.72 10.36 0.25
N SER A 70 9.49 10.48 0.72
CA SER A 70 9.16 10.54 2.14
C SER A 70 7.82 9.84 2.38
N ALA A 71 7.84 8.69 3.05
CA ALA A 71 6.66 7.84 3.22
C ALA A 71 5.97 7.58 1.86
N THR A 72 4.80 8.17 1.63
CA THR A 72 4.05 8.07 0.37
C THR A 72 4.01 9.40 -0.41
N MET A 73 5.04 10.23 -0.22
CA MET A 73 5.20 11.52 -0.89
C MET A 73 6.51 11.54 -1.70
N PHE A 74 6.47 12.16 -2.87
CA PHE A 74 7.62 12.49 -3.69
C PHE A 74 7.69 13.99 -3.90
N ASN A 75 8.81 14.59 -3.49
CA ASN A 75 9.10 16.00 -3.70
C ASN A 75 10.13 16.14 -4.82
N LEU A 76 9.87 17.02 -5.77
CA LEU A 76 10.76 17.34 -6.88
C LEU A 76 10.91 18.85 -7.04
N ILE A 77 12.14 19.32 -6.97
CA ILE A 77 12.50 20.69 -7.36
C ILE A 77 13.39 20.62 -8.59
N VAL A 78 12.90 21.12 -9.72
CA VAL A 78 13.60 21.06 -10.99
C VAL A 78 13.45 22.36 -11.76
N GLU A 79 14.48 22.73 -12.51
CA GLU A 79 14.49 23.84 -13.45
C GLU A 79 14.39 23.30 -14.88
N LEU A 80 13.33 23.71 -15.61
CA LEU A 80 13.13 23.39 -17.02
C LEU A 80 13.38 24.66 -17.83
N GLY A 81 14.37 24.64 -18.71
CA GLY A 81 14.86 25.84 -19.40
C GLY A 81 14.21 26.10 -20.74
N LYS A 82 13.70 25.08 -21.43
CA LYS A 82 13.19 25.18 -22.79
C LYS A 82 12.16 24.08 -23.12
N PRO A 83 11.35 24.28 -24.17
CA PRO A 83 10.45 23.26 -24.68
C PRO A 83 11.15 21.92 -24.94
N ARG A 84 10.47 20.83 -24.66
CA ARG A 84 10.93 19.44 -24.70
C ARG A 84 11.84 19.02 -23.55
N ASP A 85 12.25 19.92 -22.67
CA ASP A 85 12.93 19.51 -21.45
C ASP A 85 12.02 18.60 -20.64
N SER A 86 12.57 17.52 -20.09
CA SER A 86 11.80 16.58 -19.31
C SER A 86 12.64 15.85 -18.28
N VAL A 87 11.96 15.44 -17.22
CA VAL A 87 12.51 14.54 -16.20
C VAL A 87 11.52 13.46 -15.86
N ILE A 88 12.03 12.23 -15.74
CA ILE A 88 11.24 11.05 -15.42
C ILE A 88 11.92 10.33 -14.25
N TYR A 89 11.13 9.99 -13.24
CA TYR A 89 11.53 9.13 -12.14
C TYR A 89 10.66 7.88 -12.11
N THR A 90 11.25 6.78 -11.68
CA THR A 90 10.52 5.58 -11.30
C THR A 90 10.87 5.21 -9.87
N PHE A 91 9.91 4.70 -9.12
CA PHE A 91 10.08 4.22 -7.76
C PHE A 91 9.00 3.18 -7.46
N ASP A 92 9.12 2.54 -6.33
CA ASP A 92 8.19 1.50 -5.92
C ASP A 92 7.26 2.00 -4.83
N VAL A 93 6.02 1.53 -4.81
CA VAL A 93 5.13 1.58 -3.64
C VAL A 93 4.98 0.17 -3.10
N VAL A 94 5.16 0.00 -1.79
CA VAL A 94 5.15 -1.30 -1.11
C VAL A 94 4.25 -1.26 0.12
N ASN A 95 3.37 -2.24 0.27
CA ASN A 95 2.66 -2.46 1.51
C ASN A 95 3.47 -3.41 2.42
N LYS A 96 4.16 -2.85 3.40
CA LYS A 96 4.94 -3.57 4.43
C LYS A 96 4.12 -3.91 5.67
N GLY A 97 2.85 -3.54 5.68
CA GLY A 97 1.92 -3.83 6.75
C GLY A 97 1.42 -5.27 6.74
N ASN A 98 0.48 -5.56 7.61
CA ASN A 98 -0.23 -6.84 7.68
C ASN A 98 -1.73 -6.69 7.36
N ILE A 99 -2.12 -5.55 6.78
CA ILE A 99 -3.48 -5.22 6.37
C ILE A 99 -3.42 -4.65 4.96
N ASP A 100 -4.38 -5.01 4.12
CA ASP A 100 -4.54 -4.46 2.79
C ASP A 100 -4.83 -2.96 2.87
N ALA A 101 -4.25 -2.22 1.94
CA ALA A 101 -4.38 -0.77 1.86
C ALA A 101 -5.17 -0.36 0.62
N LYS A 102 -5.93 0.73 0.74
CA LYS A 102 -6.72 1.30 -0.34
C LYS A 102 -6.38 2.77 -0.49
N ILE A 103 -6.22 3.24 -1.73
CA ILE A 103 -5.98 4.66 -2.00
C ILE A 103 -7.22 5.47 -1.61
N SER A 104 -7.03 6.41 -0.69
CA SER A 104 -8.07 7.33 -0.22
C SER A 104 -7.99 8.69 -0.90
N SER A 105 -6.79 9.17 -1.22
CA SER A 105 -6.60 10.39 -2.01
C SER A 105 -5.26 10.38 -2.74
N ILE A 106 -5.18 11.17 -3.80
CA ILE A 106 -3.98 11.38 -4.62
C ILE A 106 -3.81 12.89 -4.73
N THR A 107 -2.61 13.39 -4.39
CA THR A 107 -2.24 14.78 -4.60
C THR A 107 -1.27 14.84 -5.78
N THR A 108 -1.57 15.69 -6.71
CA THR A 108 -0.72 16.02 -7.87
C THR A 108 -0.52 17.52 -7.91
N PRO A 109 0.48 18.02 -8.65
CA PRO A 109 0.64 19.45 -8.86
C PRO A 109 -0.64 20.11 -9.38
N ASP A 110 -0.84 21.36 -9.00
CA ASP A 110 -2.02 22.10 -9.38
C ASP A 110 -2.11 22.27 -10.91
N LYS A 111 -3.32 22.01 -11.44
CA LYS A 111 -3.58 22.04 -12.87
C LYS A 111 -3.32 23.43 -13.47
N GLU A 112 -3.69 24.49 -12.76
CA GLU A 112 -3.47 25.87 -13.20
C GLU A 112 -1.97 26.18 -13.30
N THR A 113 -1.17 25.74 -12.34
CA THR A 113 0.30 25.84 -12.38
C THR A 113 0.87 25.10 -13.61
N LEU A 114 0.38 23.92 -13.93
CA LEU A 114 0.84 23.16 -15.07
C LEU A 114 0.46 23.84 -16.40
N GLU A 115 -0.78 24.24 -16.57
CA GLU A 115 -1.28 24.89 -17.79
C GLU A 115 -0.65 26.26 -18.02
N ASN A 116 -0.50 27.10 -16.98
CA ASN A 116 0.12 28.42 -17.10
C ASN A 116 1.60 28.38 -17.47
N ASN A 117 2.26 27.23 -17.25
CA ASN A 117 3.67 27.03 -17.57
C ASN A 117 3.90 26.04 -18.73
N ASP A 118 2.87 25.72 -19.50
CA ASP A 118 2.95 24.79 -20.64
C ASP A 118 3.58 23.43 -20.26
N LEU A 119 3.21 22.88 -19.12
CA LEU A 119 3.75 21.66 -18.59
C LEU A 119 2.79 20.47 -18.76
N SER A 120 3.35 19.32 -19.09
CA SER A 120 2.68 18.04 -18.97
C SER A 120 3.22 17.29 -17.76
N TYR A 121 2.33 16.81 -16.93
CA TYR A 121 2.63 15.99 -15.77
C TYR A 121 1.89 14.67 -15.85
N SER A 122 2.57 13.57 -15.54
CA SER A 122 1.93 12.26 -15.38
C SER A 122 2.47 11.52 -14.16
N PHE A 123 1.55 10.88 -13.43
CA PHE A 123 1.86 10.01 -12.30
C PHE A 123 1.04 8.72 -12.46
N THR A 124 1.73 7.62 -12.77
CA THR A 124 1.11 6.39 -13.28
C THR A 124 1.74 5.16 -12.68
N TYR A 125 1.04 4.02 -12.72
CA TYR A 125 1.64 2.71 -12.56
C TYR A 125 2.43 2.35 -13.82
N PHE A 126 3.56 1.68 -13.62
CA PHE A 126 4.55 1.33 -14.65
C PHE A 126 5.01 -0.11 -14.50
N ASP A 127 4.11 -1.02 -14.18
CA ASP A 127 4.41 -2.39 -13.80
C ASP A 127 3.69 -3.46 -14.65
N LYS A 128 2.86 -3.04 -15.60
CA LYS A 128 2.14 -3.95 -16.50
C LYS A 128 2.76 -3.97 -17.88
N THR A 129 2.68 -5.12 -18.54
CA THR A 129 3.09 -5.28 -19.94
C THR A 129 1.91 -5.73 -20.79
N ASP A 130 1.88 -5.30 -22.06
CA ASP A 130 0.93 -5.80 -23.04
C ASP A 130 1.32 -7.20 -23.55
N ALA A 131 0.51 -7.76 -24.44
CA ALA A 131 0.77 -9.06 -25.07
C ALA A 131 2.06 -9.11 -25.89
N ASN A 132 2.63 -7.96 -26.27
CA ASN A 132 3.86 -7.83 -27.05
C ASN A 132 5.08 -7.57 -26.16
N GLY A 133 4.90 -7.48 -24.82
CA GLY A 133 5.95 -7.21 -23.86
C GLY A 133 6.26 -5.72 -23.65
N ASN A 134 5.48 -4.78 -24.24
CA ASN A 134 5.66 -3.36 -24.02
C ASN A 134 5.06 -2.96 -22.66
N ILE A 135 5.76 -2.07 -21.95
CA ILE A 135 5.26 -1.57 -20.66
C ILE A 135 4.07 -0.65 -20.91
N ILE A 136 2.99 -0.91 -20.19
CA ILE A 136 1.76 -0.11 -20.20
C ILE A 136 1.75 0.79 -18.97
N GLU A 137 1.54 2.08 -19.21
CA GLU A 137 1.24 3.02 -18.13
C GLU A 137 -0.26 3.00 -17.83
N THR A 138 -0.61 2.79 -16.58
CA THR A 138 -2.02 2.81 -16.13
C THR A 138 -2.23 3.89 -15.09
N PRO A 139 -3.34 4.65 -15.17
CA PRO A 139 -3.64 5.67 -14.16
C PRO A 139 -3.68 5.09 -12.75
N ILE A 140 -3.24 5.88 -11.78
CA ILE A 140 -3.47 5.61 -10.36
C ILE A 140 -4.83 6.19 -10.02
N VAL A 141 -5.72 5.39 -9.42
CA VAL A 141 -7.10 5.79 -9.16
C VAL A 141 -7.41 5.68 -7.67
N VAL A 142 -8.16 6.65 -7.13
CA VAL A 142 -8.73 6.54 -5.77
C VAL A 142 -9.61 5.30 -5.72
N GLY A 143 -9.36 4.46 -4.73
CA GLY A 143 -10.01 3.16 -4.60
C GLY A 143 -9.16 1.97 -5.01
N ASP A 144 -8.03 2.18 -5.70
CA ASP A 144 -7.08 1.10 -5.98
C ASP A 144 -6.58 0.49 -4.68
N THR A 145 -6.42 -0.84 -4.68
CA THR A 145 -5.95 -1.61 -3.52
C THR A 145 -4.50 -2.04 -3.71
N LEU A 146 -3.79 -2.11 -2.60
CA LEU A 146 -2.45 -2.65 -2.50
C LEU A 146 -2.44 -3.72 -1.41
N MET A 147 -2.37 -4.98 -1.80
CA MET A 147 -2.43 -6.12 -0.88
C MET A 147 -1.21 -6.17 0.02
N VAL A 148 -1.34 -6.90 1.14
CA VAL A 148 -0.19 -7.16 2.04
C VAL A 148 0.97 -7.78 1.25
N GLY A 149 2.15 -7.16 1.38
CA GLY A 149 3.37 -7.58 0.68
C GLY A 149 3.40 -7.24 -0.81
N GLU A 150 2.33 -6.65 -1.36
CA GLU A 150 2.32 -6.23 -2.75
C GLU A 150 3.25 -5.04 -2.98
N LYS A 151 3.91 -5.07 -4.12
CA LYS A 151 4.80 -4.03 -4.61
C LYS A 151 4.39 -3.64 -6.03
N ARG A 152 4.25 -2.35 -6.27
CA ARG A 152 3.95 -1.81 -7.60
C ARG A 152 4.94 -0.74 -7.98
N LYS A 153 5.30 -0.68 -9.25
CA LYS A 153 6.19 0.35 -9.77
C LYS A 153 5.40 1.57 -10.22
N LEU A 154 5.85 2.74 -9.81
CA LEU A 154 5.31 4.04 -10.15
C LEU A 154 6.26 4.77 -11.09
N LYS A 155 5.69 5.58 -11.98
CA LYS A 155 6.41 6.51 -12.85
C LYS A 155 5.83 7.90 -12.67
N LEU A 156 6.72 8.85 -12.43
CA LEU A 156 6.43 10.28 -12.46
C LEU A 156 7.19 10.89 -13.62
N SER A 157 6.48 11.64 -14.46
CA SER A 157 7.06 12.35 -15.58
C SER A 157 6.57 13.78 -15.60
N ILE A 158 7.49 14.71 -15.81
CA ILE A 158 7.19 16.10 -16.10
C ILE A 158 7.92 16.50 -17.38
N LYS A 159 7.23 17.24 -18.23
CA LYS A 159 7.73 17.69 -19.51
C LYS A 159 7.27 19.11 -19.78
N TYR A 160 8.19 19.92 -20.29
CA TYR A 160 7.89 21.21 -20.88
C TYR A 160 7.38 20.99 -22.30
N ASN A 161 6.14 21.37 -22.58
CA ASN A 161 5.51 21.17 -23.89
C ASN A 161 6.16 22.02 -24.97
N GLU A 162 5.91 21.67 -26.24
CA GLU A 162 6.26 22.54 -27.35
C GLU A 162 5.32 23.74 -27.35
N ILE A 163 5.90 24.93 -27.47
CA ILE A 163 5.16 26.19 -27.59
C ILE A 163 5.31 26.67 -29.03
N ASP A 164 4.19 26.91 -29.69
CA ASP A 164 4.17 27.48 -31.05
C ASP A 164 4.55 28.98 -31.10
N SER A 165 5.03 29.56 -30.00
CA SER A 165 5.26 30.99 -29.90
C SER A 165 6.73 31.36 -30.11
N LEU A 166 6.94 32.50 -30.82
CA LEU A 166 8.23 33.13 -31.06
C LEU A 166 8.89 33.70 -29.80
N ASN A 167 8.24 33.60 -28.63
CA ASN A 167 8.78 34.01 -27.35
C ASN A 167 9.71 32.94 -26.80
N GLN A 168 10.96 33.30 -26.58
CA GLN A 168 11.88 32.39 -25.87
C GLN A 168 11.32 32.12 -24.46
N PRO A 169 11.11 30.84 -24.10
CA PRO A 169 10.65 30.51 -22.77
C PRO A 169 11.69 30.91 -21.73
N ASN A 170 11.23 31.49 -20.64
CA ASN A 170 12.09 31.70 -19.48
C ASN A 170 12.27 30.35 -18.77
N PRO A 171 13.44 30.10 -18.16
CA PRO A 171 13.59 28.94 -17.28
C PRO A 171 12.53 28.97 -16.17
N ILE A 172 11.88 27.82 -15.95
CA ILE A 172 10.84 27.66 -14.96
C ILE A 172 11.37 26.78 -13.87
N GLN A 173 11.48 27.31 -12.66
CA GLN A 173 11.73 26.49 -11.48
C GLN A 173 10.41 25.99 -10.92
N LEU A 174 10.31 24.68 -10.83
CA LEU A 174 9.13 23.97 -10.35
C LEU A 174 9.41 23.36 -9.00
N ASN A 175 8.46 23.50 -8.11
CA ASN A 175 8.41 22.77 -6.84
C ASN A 175 7.14 21.91 -6.88
N LEU A 176 7.32 20.61 -7.00
CA LEU A 176 6.25 19.66 -7.27
C LEU A 176 6.16 18.65 -6.15
N ASP A 177 5.01 18.61 -5.52
CA ASP A 177 4.67 17.62 -4.51
C ASP A 177 3.64 16.65 -5.08
N SER A 178 3.93 15.37 -4.97
CA SER A 178 3.04 14.29 -5.40
C SER A 178 2.92 13.29 -4.27
N SER A 179 1.71 12.94 -3.88
CA SER A 179 1.50 11.98 -2.80
C SER A 179 0.30 11.09 -3.04
N ILE A 180 0.35 9.91 -2.45
CA ILE A 180 -0.77 8.97 -2.39
C ILE A 180 -1.07 8.71 -0.92
N VAL A 181 -2.29 9.02 -0.50
CA VAL A 181 -2.75 8.68 0.84
C VAL A 181 -3.48 7.34 0.79
N TYR A 182 -3.02 6.41 1.59
CA TYR A 182 -3.65 5.10 1.74
C TYR A 182 -4.50 5.08 3.01
N GLY A 183 -5.61 4.38 2.97
CA GLY A 183 -6.45 4.03 4.11
C GLY A 183 -6.53 2.51 4.27
N GLN A 184 -7.06 2.07 5.39
CA GLN A 184 -7.37 0.68 5.66
C GLN A 184 -8.65 0.27 4.92
N ILE A 185 -8.71 -0.96 4.44
CA ILE A 185 -9.94 -1.57 3.91
C ILE A 185 -10.78 -2.10 5.05
#